data_5ef977894b3d00be53649faacb7cd4c9
#
_entry.id   5ef977894b3d00be53649faacb7cd4c9
#
_cell.length_a   1.000
_cell.length_b   1.000
_cell.length_c   1.000
_cell.angle_alpha   90.00
_cell.angle_beta   90.00
_cell.angle_gamma   90.00
#
_symmetry.space_group_name_H-M   'P 1'
#
loop_
_entity.id
_entity.type
_entity.pdbx_description
1 polymer ?
#
loop_
_entity_poly.entity_id
_entity_poly.type
_entity_poly.pdbx_seq_one_letter_code
_entity_poly.pdbx_strand_id
1 'polypeptide(L)'
;EALFLGTARLTQVGVPSSFLVLTSKMEIQRDDLLAPAPPQDVPSYIPRAPGKMINGKVLAMYDGVSFGGPQTVVTLNRGAADGLEVGHVLAVDAAGKLVTNRFQDTRTDYQLPDTRNGLLFVFRVFGRVSYAMVMSASVPVVVGDVVRTP
;
A
#
# COMPACT_ATOMS: atom_id res chain seq x y z
N GLU A 1 -1.05 0.21 17.22
CA GLU A 1 -1.43 0.82 15.94
C GLU A 1 -2.22 2.09 16.25
N ALA A 2 -1.86 3.21 15.63
CA ALA A 2 -2.56 4.48 15.81
C ALA A 2 -3.43 4.74 14.57
N LEU A 3 -4.71 5.07 14.80
CA LEU A 3 -5.64 5.43 13.74
C LEU A 3 -5.65 6.96 13.58
N PHE A 4 -5.44 7.43 12.36
CA PHE A 4 -5.47 8.86 12.05
C PHE A 4 -6.91 9.35 11.94
N LEU A 5 -7.32 10.22 12.84
CA LEU A 5 -8.68 10.79 12.89
C LEU A 5 -8.81 12.10 12.12
N GLY A 6 -7.80 12.96 12.17
CA GLY A 6 -7.86 14.26 11.55
C GLY A 6 -6.67 15.14 11.87
N THR A 7 -6.76 16.42 11.49
CA THR A 7 -5.75 17.44 11.79
C THR A 7 -6.37 18.59 12.59
N ALA A 8 -5.61 19.09 13.56
CA ALA A 8 -5.99 20.25 14.35
C ALA A 8 -4.84 21.26 14.42
N ARG A 9 -5.18 22.53 14.54
CA ARG A 9 -4.22 23.63 14.72
C ARG A 9 -4.32 24.12 16.15
N LEU A 10 -3.18 24.27 16.80
CA LEU A 10 -3.10 24.94 18.10
C LEU A 10 -3.46 26.42 17.93
N THR A 11 -4.48 26.90 18.62
CA THR A 11 -4.94 28.32 18.57
C THR A 11 -4.55 29.09 19.80
N GLN A 12 -4.48 28.42 20.94
CA GLN A 12 -4.09 29.06 22.20
C GLN A 12 -3.23 28.10 23.02
N VAL A 13 -2.07 28.57 23.43
CA VAL A 13 -1.17 27.87 24.35
C VAL A 13 -1.56 28.22 25.77
N GLY A 14 -1.72 27.22 26.63
CA GLY A 14 -2.06 27.42 28.04
C GLY A 14 -2.44 26.13 28.72
N VAL A 15 -2.95 26.27 29.94
CA VAL A 15 -3.56 25.18 30.70
C VAL A 15 -4.99 25.60 31.07
N PRO A 16 -6.00 25.16 30.31
CA PRO A 16 -5.95 24.25 29.13
C PRO A 16 -5.49 24.95 27.85
N SER A 17 -4.94 24.20 26.91
CA SER A 17 -4.67 24.63 25.52
C SER A 17 -5.89 24.44 24.62
N SER A 18 -6.06 25.32 23.62
CA SER A 18 -7.17 25.24 22.68
C SER A 18 -6.70 24.87 21.28
N PHE A 19 -7.46 24.00 20.61
CA PHE A 19 -7.18 23.53 19.25
C PHE A 19 -8.40 23.73 18.36
N LEU A 20 -8.17 24.13 17.13
CA LEU A 20 -9.18 24.18 16.08
C LEU A 20 -9.03 22.94 15.18
N VAL A 21 -10.06 22.12 15.09
CA VAL A 21 -10.09 20.98 14.15
C VAL A 21 -10.19 21.54 12.74
N LEU A 22 -9.22 21.22 11.88
CA LEU A 22 -9.17 21.65 10.48
C LEU A 22 -9.83 20.62 9.56
N THR A 23 -9.53 19.34 9.78
CA THR A 23 -10.09 18.22 9.02
C THR A 23 -10.37 17.06 9.95
N SER A 24 -11.45 16.35 9.69
CA SER A 24 -11.80 15.13 10.41
C SER A 24 -12.29 14.08 9.41
N LYS A 25 -11.72 12.88 9.45
CA LYS A 25 -12.17 11.73 8.67
C LYS A 25 -13.14 10.85 9.44
N MET A 26 -13.06 10.91 10.76
CA MET A 26 -13.88 10.15 11.70
C MET A 26 -14.24 11.05 12.89
N GLU A 27 -15.20 10.64 13.67
CA GLU A 27 -15.59 11.33 14.89
C GLU A 27 -14.42 11.41 15.87
N ILE A 28 -14.14 12.63 16.38
CA ILE A 28 -13.13 12.88 17.41
C ILE A 28 -13.81 12.86 18.76
N GLN A 29 -13.32 12.03 19.66
CA GLN A 29 -13.91 11.81 20.98
C GLN A 29 -12.98 12.28 22.10
N ARG A 30 -13.50 12.24 23.34
CA ARG A 30 -12.66 12.44 24.53
C ARG A 30 -11.61 11.34 24.59
N ASP A 31 -10.45 11.68 25.11
CA ASP A 31 -9.29 10.80 25.29
C ASP A 31 -8.54 10.44 23.98
N ASP A 32 -8.95 10.98 22.84
CA ASP A 32 -8.14 10.90 21.63
C ASP A 32 -6.83 11.67 21.81
N LEU A 33 -5.74 11.12 21.26
CA LEU A 33 -4.40 11.64 21.46
C LEU A 33 -4.01 12.62 20.37
N LEU A 34 -3.42 13.74 20.78
CA LEU A 34 -2.78 14.69 19.89
C LEU A 34 -1.30 14.36 19.74
N ALA A 35 -0.83 14.31 18.50
CA ALA A 35 0.58 14.15 18.17
C ALA A 35 1.03 15.31 17.26
N PRO A 36 2.30 15.73 17.32
CA PRO A 36 2.83 16.70 16.38
C PRO A 36 2.65 16.20 14.96
N ALA A 37 2.06 17.01 14.08
CA ALA A 37 1.97 16.69 12.67
C ALA A 37 3.38 16.77 12.05
N PRO A 38 3.82 15.74 11.29
CA PRO A 38 5.05 15.85 10.54
C PRO A 38 4.91 16.97 9.51
N PRO A 39 6.03 17.64 9.10
CA PRO A 39 6.00 18.60 8.03
C PRO A 39 5.32 17.99 6.81
N GLN A 40 4.35 18.71 6.25
CA GLN A 40 3.74 18.33 4.97
C GLN A 40 4.67 18.78 3.84
N ASP A 41 5.79 18.11 3.69
CA ASP A 41 6.51 18.17 2.43
C ASP A 41 5.62 17.49 1.38
N VAL A 42 5.14 18.25 0.42
CA VAL A 42 4.52 17.70 -0.79
C VAL A 42 5.69 17.32 -1.72
N PRO A 43 6.21 16.11 -1.61
CA PRO A 43 7.34 15.72 -2.43
C PRO A 43 6.85 15.58 -3.87
N SER A 44 7.49 16.34 -4.76
CA SER A 44 7.32 16.14 -6.20
C SER A 44 8.03 14.84 -6.57
N TYR A 45 7.28 13.76 -6.73
CA TYR A 45 7.84 12.47 -7.15
C TYR A 45 7.90 12.39 -8.66
N ILE A 46 9.09 12.11 -9.19
CA ILE A 46 9.25 11.71 -10.58
C ILE A 46 9.17 10.17 -10.62
N PRO A 47 8.11 9.60 -11.22
CA PRO A 47 7.99 8.15 -11.34
C PRO A 47 9.18 7.56 -12.11
N ARG A 48 9.81 6.53 -11.56
CA ARG A 48 10.93 5.82 -12.17
C ARG A 48 10.91 4.33 -11.85
N ALA A 49 11.51 3.53 -12.73
CA ALA A 49 11.71 2.12 -12.44
C ALA A 49 12.84 1.94 -11.41
N PRO A 50 12.79 0.92 -10.54
CA PRO A 50 13.91 0.56 -9.68
C PRO A 50 15.17 0.22 -10.49
N GLY A 51 16.34 0.64 -10.00
CA GLY A 51 17.63 0.29 -10.61
C GLY A 51 18.06 -1.18 -10.37
N LYS A 52 17.34 -1.90 -9.48
CA LYS A 52 17.57 -3.31 -9.16
C LYS A 52 16.32 -4.12 -9.48
N MET A 53 16.50 -5.39 -9.78
CA MET A 53 15.36 -6.30 -9.90
C MET A 53 14.69 -6.48 -8.54
N ILE A 54 13.45 -6.09 -8.45
CA ILE A 54 12.60 -6.27 -7.28
C ILE A 54 11.66 -7.44 -7.57
N ASN A 55 11.53 -8.34 -6.61
CA ASN A 55 10.55 -9.41 -6.61
C ASN A 55 9.96 -9.52 -5.21
N GLY A 56 8.70 -9.19 -5.09
CA GLY A 56 7.97 -9.13 -3.84
C GLY A 56 6.52 -9.58 -3.99
N LYS A 57 5.76 -9.36 -2.91
CA LYS A 57 4.34 -9.67 -2.85
C LYS A 57 3.57 -8.59 -2.11
N VAL A 58 2.30 -8.47 -2.44
CA VAL A 58 1.34 -7.69 -1.66
C VAL A 58 1.07 -8.44 -0.35
N LEU A 59 1.36 -7.79 0.78
CA LEU A 59 1.15 -8.33 2.13
C LEU A 59 -0.24 -8.04 2.67
N ALA A 60 -0.71 -6.82 2.47
CA ALA A 60 -1.97 -6.34 3.03
C ALA A 60 -2.51 -5.17 2.22
N MET A 61 -3.81 -4.94 2.32
CA MET A 61 -4.48 -3.71 1.93
C MET A 61 -4.58 -2.77 3.13
N TYR A 62 -4.46 -1.47 2.93
CA TYR A 62 -4.42 -0.51 4.02
C TYR A 62 -5.70 -0.50 4.87
N ASP A 63 -6.87 -0.54 4.26
CA ASP A 63 -8.15 -0.45 4.98
C ASP A 63 -8.73 -1.82 5.37
N GLY A 64 -7.91 -2.88 5.44
CA GLY A 64 -8.36 -4.22 5.84
C GLY A 64 -9.29 -4.90 4.83
N VAL A 65 -9.46 -4.35 3.64
CA VAL A 65 -10.22 -4.96 2.55
C VAL A 65 -9.44 -6.11 1.92
N SER A 66 -10.15 -7.08 1.35
CA SER A 66 -9.51 -8.27 0.75
C SER A 66 -8.99 -8.03 -0.67
N PHE A 67 -9.45 -6.98 -1.34
CA PHE A 67 -9.10 -6.63 -2.73
C PHE A 67 -9.18 -5.13 -2.93
N GLY A 68 -8.39 -4.60 -3.88
CA GLY A 68 -8.34 -3.18 -4.19
C GLY A 68 -8.21 -2.88 -5.67
N GLY A 69 -8.79 -1.77 -6.09
CA GLY A 69 -8.65 -1.20 -7.43
C GLY A 69 -7.69 -0.01 -7.45
N PRO A 70 -7.72 0.81 -8.52
CA PRO A 70 -6.96 2.04 -8.60
C PRO A 70 -7.18 2.94 -7.37
N GLN A 71 -6.13 3.63 -6.93
CA GLN A 71 -6.05 4.49 -5.73
C GLN A 71 -6.09 3.75 -4.39
N THR A 72 -6.20 2.43 -4.36
CA THR A 72 -6.05 1.65 -3.12
C THR A 72 -4.58 1.60 -2.71
N VAL A 73 -4.34 1.73 -1.40
CA VAL A 73 -3.01 1.59 -0.82
C VAL A 73 -2.76 0.14 -0.44
N VAL A 74 -1.61 -0.38 -0.84
CA VAL A 74 -1.15 -1.74 -0.57
C VAL A 74 0.18 -1.72 0.18
N THR A 75 0.38 -2.71 1.04
CA THR A 75 1.65 -2.95 1.73
C THR A 75 2.43 -4.02 0.99
N LEU A 76 3.70 -3.76 0.72
CA LEU A 76 4.61 -4.68 0.04
C LEU A 76 5.62 -5.27 1.02
N ASN A 77 6.07 -6.51 0.79
CA ASN A 77 7.11 -7.18 1.57
C ASN A 77 8.54 -6.82 1.10
N ARG A 78 8.71 -5.65 0.50
CA ARG A 78 10.00 -5.10 0.08
C ARG A 78 10.11 -3.67 0.58
N GLY A 79 11.35 -3.27 0.90
CA GLY A 79 11.65 -1.96 1.45
C GLY A 79 13.01 -1.43 1.02
N ALA A 80 13.56 -0.49 1.78
CA ALA A 80 14.86 0.13 1.52
C ALA A 80 16.00 -0.91 1.46
N ALA A 81 15.96 -1.95 2.29
CA ALA A 81 16.94 -3.04 2.27
C ALA A 81 17.01 -3.78 0.94
N ASP A 82 15.89 -3.82 0.20
CA ASP A 82 15.80 -4.43 -1.12
C ASP A 82 16.12 -3.45 -2.26
N GLY A 83 16.39 -2.18 -1.94
CA GLY A 83 16.67 -1.12 -2.92
C GLY A 83 15.43 -0.40 -3.43
N LEU A 84 14.31 -0.51 -2.72
CA LEU A 84 13.14 0.32 -3.00
C LEU A 84 13.33 1.74 -2.48
N GLU A 85 12.89 2.69 -3.27
CA GLU A 85 12.87 4.11 -2.96
C GLU A 85 11.49 4.70 -3.28
N VAL A 86 11.21 5.82 -2.64
CA VAL A 86 10.00 6.58 -2.94
C VAL A 86 10.08 7.11 -4.38
N GLY A 87 8.95 7.02 -5.12
CA GLY A 87 8.90 7.34 -6.53
C GLY A 87 9.09 6.13 -7.47
N HIS A 88 9.44 4.96 -6.94
CA HIS A 88 9.53 3.76 -7.77
C HIS A 88 8.16 3.30 -8.25
N VAL A 89 8.11 2.92 -9.53
CA VAL A 89 6.96 2.26 -10.14
C VAL A 89 7.26 0.77 -10.25
N LEU A 90 6.33 -0.06 -9.82
CA LEU A 90 6.43 -1.52 -9.86
C LEU A 90 5.27 -2.09 -10.68
N ALA A 91 5.52 -3.23 -11.28
CA ALA A 91 4.50 -4.04 -11.86
C ALA A 91 3.80 -4.87 -10.79
N VAL A 92 2.50 -5.01 -10.87
CA VAL A 92 1.75 -6.02 -10.13
C VAL A 92 1.20 -7.04 -11.10
N ASP A 93 1.42 -8.30 -10.79
CA ASP A 93 0.92 -9.45 -11.54
C ASP A 93 -0.05 -10.23 -10.67
N ALA A 94 -1.21 -10.54 -11.20
CA ALA A 94 -2.16 -11.42 -10.55
C ALA A 94 -1.53 -12.81 -10.40
N ALA A 95 -1.46 -13.32 -9.17
CA ALA A 95 -0.89 -14.62 -8.91
C ALA A 95 -1.67 -15.72 -9.65
N GLY A 96 -0.96 -16.58 -10.34
CA GLY A 96 -1.55 -17.70 -11.07
C GLY A 96 -2.35 -18.61 -10.13
N LYS A 97 -3.53 -19.02 -10.56
CA LYS A 97 -4.39 -19.92 -9.79
C LYS A 97 -3.96 -21.37 -9.95
N LEU A 98 -4.12 -22.16 -8.90
CA LEU A 98 -4.02 -23.60 -8.98
C LEU A 98 -5.31 -24.16 -9.60
N VAL A 99 -5.19 -24.83 -10.76
CA VAL A 99 -6.32 -25.45 -11.46
C VAL A 99 -6.18 -26.96 -11.39
N THR A 100 -7.19 -27.62 -10.85
CA THR A 100 -7.24 -29.08 -10.77
C THR A 100 -7.99 -29.61 -11.99
N ASN A 101 -7.30 -30.38 -12.82
CA ASN A 101 -7.93 -31.16 -13.88
C ASN A 101 -8.42 -32.52 -13.32
N ARG A 102 -9.70 -32.82 -13.56
CA ARG A 102 -10.35 -34.07 -13.18
C ARG A 102 -10.77 -34.85 -14.42
N PHE A 103 -9.81 -35.18 -15.26
CA PHE A 103 -10.09 -35.99 -16.44
C PHE A 103 -9.64 -37.46 -16.22
N GLN A 104 -10.54 -38.44 -16.44
CA GLN A 104 -10.28 -39.88 -16.36
C GLN A 104 -9.65 -40.35 -15.03
N ASP A 105 -10.33 -40.19 -13.91
CA ASP A 105 -9.93 -40.65 -12.57
C ASP A 105 -8.52 -40.22 -12.08
N THR A 106 -7.82 -39.38 -12.86
CA THR A 106 -6.51 -38.84 -12.48
C THR A 106 -6.66 -37.35 -12.12
N ARG A 107 -6.37 -37.04 -10.86
CA ARG A 107 -6.31 -35.66 -10.38
C ARG A 107 -4.92 -35.10 -10.66
N THR A 108 -4.83 -34.10 -11.51
CA THR A 108 -3.59 -33.37 -11.78
C THR A 108 -3.78 -31.90 -11.51
N ASP A 109 -2.93 -31.35 -10.65
CA ASP A 109 -2.98 -29.91 -10.29
C ASP A 109 -1.97 -29.15 -11.16
N TYR A 110 -2.42 -28.09 -11.82
CA TYR A 110 -1.62 -27.20 -12.65
C TYR A 110 -1.57 -25.80 -12.02
N GLN A 111 -0.36 -25.29 -11.80
CA GLN A 111 -0.15 -23.90 -11.43
C GLN A 111 -0.15 -23.05 -12.71
N LEU A 112 -1.13 -22.16 -12.84
CA LEU A 112 -1.14 -21.20 -13.94
C LEU A 112 -0.04 -20.16 -13.74
N PRO A 113 0.52 -19.61 -14.83
CA PRO A 113 1.49 -18.53 -14.73
C PRO A 113 0.84 -17.24 -14.19
N ASP A 114 1.66 -16.41 -13.53
CA ASP A 114 1.25 -15.08 -13.13
C ASP A 114 0.92 -14.23 -14.36
N THR A 115 -0.09 -13.40 -14.25
CA THR A 115 -0.55 -12.56 -15.38
C THR A 115 -0.38 -11.10 -15.04
N ARG A 116 0.21 -10.29 -15.94
CA ARG A 116 0.34 -8.85 -15.76
C ARG A 116 -1.03 -8.23 -15.49
N ASN A 117 -1.14 -7.57 -14.34
CA ASN A 117 -2.37 -6.94 -13.88
C ASN A 117 -2.32 -5.41 -13.98
N GLY A 118 -1.23 -4.79 -13.54
CA GLY A 118 -1.18 -3.34 -13.48
C GLY A 118 0.13 -2.76 -12.98
N LEU A 119 0.05 -1.54 -12.45
CA LEU A 119 1.17 -0.76 -11.95
C LEU A 119 0.89 -0.23 -10.55
N LEU A 120 1.92 -0.24 -9.71
CA LEU A 120 1.95 0.32 -8.37
C LEU A 120 2.95 1.48 -8.30
N PHE A 121 2.63 2.53 -7.56
CA PHE A 121 3.52 3.64 -7.26
C PHE A 121 3.92 3.62 -5.79
N VAL A 122 5.21 3.51 -5.50
CA VAL A 122 5.75 3.48 -4.14
C VAL A 122 5.86 4.91 -3.61
N PHE A 123 5.11 5.25 -2.56
CA PHE A 123 5.12 6.60 -1.98
C PHE A 123 5.70 6.64 -0.55
N ARG A 124 5.89 5.48 0.09
CA ARG A 124 6.51 5.40 1.41
C ARG A 124 7.32 4.12 1.57
N VAL A 125 8.55 4.23 2.05
CA VAL A 125 9.47 3.11 2.18
C VAL A 125 9.99 3.03 3.61
N PHE A 126 9.97 1.81 4.16
CA PHE A 126 10.57 1.46 5.45
C PHE A 126 11.72 0.47 5.21
N GLY A 127 12.35 0.00 6.26
CA GLY A 127 13.50 -0.91 6.14
C GLY A 127 13.19 -2.18 5.33
N ARG A 128 12.08 -2.86 5.62
CA ARG A 128 11.71 -4.16 5.02
C ARG A 128 10.33 -4.21 4.37
N VAL A 129 9.58 -3.14 4.48
CA VAL A 129 8.24 -3.01 3.90
C VAL A 129 8.10 -1.65 3.23
N SER A 130 7.14 -1.52 2.33
CA SER A 130 6.79 -0.24 1.71
C SER A 130 5.29 -0.14 1.49
N TYR A 131 4.81 1.10 1.36
CA TYR A 131 3.45 1.39 0.91
C TYR A 131 3.48 1.85 -0.54
N ALA A 132 2.60 1.27 -1.32
CA ALA A 132 2.39 1.64 -2.70
C ALA A 132 0.91 1.88 -2.98
N MET A 133 0.63 2.75 -3.94
CA MET A 133 -0.71 3.00 -4.43
C MET A 133 -0.91 2.29 -5.76
N VAL A 134 -2.03 1.64 -5.93
CA VAL A 134 -2.43 1.04 -7.20
C VAL A 134 -2.74 2.16 -8.19
N MET A 135 -1.94 2.29 -9.24
CA MET A 135 -2.14 3.28 -10.30
C MET A 135 -3.12 2.79 -11.35
N SER A 136 -2.95 1.54 -11.75
CA SER A 136 -3.82 0.86 -12.69
C SER A 136 -3.88 -0.62 -12.37
N ALA A 137 -5.02 -1.24 -12.61
CA ALA A 137 -5.21 -2.68 -12.51
C ALA A 137 -6.36 -3.11 -13.43
N SER A 138 -6.16 -4.20 -14.18
CA SER A 138 -7.18 -4.79 -15.05
C SER A 138 -8.18 -5.65 -14.28
N VAL A 139 -7.72 -6.27 -13.20
CA VAL A 139 -8.53 -7.00 -12.22
C VAL A 139 -8.17 -6.53 -10.82
N PRO A 140 -9.07 -6.69 -9.83
CA PRO A 140 -8.75 -6.29 -8.46
C PRO A 140 -7.44 -6.92 -7.96
N VAL A 141 -6.57 -6.10 -7.39
CA VAL A 141 -5.35 -6.54 -6.72
C VAL A 141 -5.72 -7.21 -5.41
N VAL A 142 -5.10 -8.35 -5.10
CA VAL A 142 -5.35 -9.12 -3.88
C VAL A 142 -4.07 -9.37 -3.10
N VAL A 143 -4.23 -9.73 -1.83
CA VAL A 143 -3.09 -10.15 -1.00
C VAL A 143 -2.48 -11.41 -1.59
N GLY A 144 -1.16 -11.44 -1.74
CA GLY A 144 -0.40 -12.51 -2.36
C GLY A 144 -0.01 -12.25 -3.83
N ASP A 145 -0.59 -11.25 -4.50
CA ASP A 145 -0.19 -10.87 -5.85
C ASP A 145 1.31 -10.54 -5.90
N VAL A 146 1.93 -10.90 -7.00
CA VAL A 146 3.37 -10.75 -7.22
C VAL A 146 3.68 -9.33 -7.66
N VAL A 147 4.73 -8.77 -7.09
CA VAL A 147 5.21 -7.42 -7.43
C VAL A 147 6.63 -7.50 -7.95
N ARG A 148 6.89 -6.90 -9.10
CA ARG A 148 8.22 -6.93 -9.71
C ARG A 148 8.58 -5.62 -10.42
N THR A 149 9.85 -5.49 -10.78
CA THR A 149 10.30 -4.40 -11.66
C THR A 149 9.54 -4.48 -12.99
N PRO A 150 9.06 -3.35 -13.54
CA PRO A 150 8.28 -3.30 -14.77
C PRO A 150 8.94 -3.94 -15.99
#